data_edf6b961e5a1f952f9d7118af3ff0765
#
_entry.id   edf6b961e5a1f952f9d7118af3ff0765
#
_cell.length_a   1.000
_cell.length_b   1.000
_cell.length_c   1.000
_cell.angle_alpha   90.00
_cell.angle_beta   90.00
_cell.angle_gamma   90.00
#
_symmetry.space_group_name_H-M   'P 1'
#
loop_
_entity.id
_entity.type
_entity.pdbx_description
1 polymer ?
#
loop_
_entity_poly.entity_id
_entity_poly.type
_entity_poly.pdbx_seq_one_letter_code
_entity_poly.pdbx_strand_id
1 'polypeptide(L)'
;MKSEKLKVEVVNFKTSIDYEYNLKQVIKIITNSSADFLLFPEVCLTGFDYKNFKKANEFSKFAINELKKLNRAFALTIIEDNKNYFYFFDKKKVIHKRAKYNLFGEEKEHFVVGEKPDIFEWRGLKIANLICFELRFIEYWEKFKGADLILVPARWGKERIEHFKTLNKALALSTQSQVICCNSANEKSYGAILDGWGEGVEVTSFSGITQLDLEKNNKIRKKLDIGIK
;
A
#
# COMPACT_ATOMS: atom_id res chain seq x y z
N MET A 1 -23.73 -6.59 -0.05
CA MET A 1 -23.70 -5.62 -1.16
C MET A 1 -22.32 -4.99 -1.19
N LYS A 2 -21.59 -5.07 -2.32
CA LYS A 2 -20.37 -4.28 -2.52
C LYS A 2 -20.74 -2.81 -2.43
N SER A 3 -20.07 -2.02 -1.61
CA SER A 3 -20.24 -0.56 -1.67
C SER A 3 -19.72 -0.10 -3.02
N GLU A 4 -20.59 0.49 -3.83
CA GLU A 4 -20.26 0.97 -5.17
C GLU A 4 -19.25 2.13 -5.13
N LYS A 5 -19.14 2.77 -3.98
CA LYS A 5 -18.26 3.93 -3.75
C LYS A 5 -17.44 3.74 -2.48
N LEU A 6 -16.14 3.90 -2.58
CA LEU A 6 -15.19 3.80 -1.48
C LEU A 6 -14.36 5.08 -1.44
N LYS A 7 -14.37 5.78 -0.31
CA LYS A 7 -13.55 6.97 -0.10
C LYS A 7 -12.17 6.55 0.39
N VAL A 8 -11.14 6.86 -0.36
CA VAL A 8 -9.75 6.47 -0.02
C VAL A 8 -8.86 7.69 0.17
N GLU A 9 -7.91 7.58 1.08
CA GLU A 9 -6.87 8.56 1.33
C GLU A 9 -5.49 7.94 1.10
N VAL A 10 -4.69 8.61 0.29
CA VAL A 10 -3.25 8.32 0.15
C VAL A 10 -2.49 9.31 1.00
N VAL A 11 -1.61 8.81 1.87
CA VAL A 11 -0.81 9.63 2.80
C VAL A 11 0.66 9.52 2.46
N ASN A 12 1.24 10.53 1.82
CA ASN A 12 2.68 10.61 1.53
C ASN A 12 3.45 10.96 2.80
N PHE A 13 3.51 10.03 3.75
CA PHE A 13 4.07 10.24 5.06
C PHE A 13 5.58 10.47 5.02
N LYS A 14 6.07 11.45 5.79
CA LYS A 14 7.49 11.70 6.01
C LYS A 14 7.91 11.10 7.34
N THR A 15 8.65 10.01 7.28
CA THR A 15 9.17 9.30 8.47
C THR A 15 10.30 10.10 9.13
N SER A 16 10.25 10.29 10.42
CA SER A 16 11.34 10.83 11.25
C SER A 16 12.16 9.69 11.89
N ILE A 17 13.26 10.04 12.56
CA ILE A 17 14.06 9.08 13.32
C ILE A 17 13.39 8.65 14.65
N ASP A 18 12.37 9.37 15.08
CA ASP A 18 11.59 9.07 16.29
C ASP A 18 10.38 8.19 15.93
N TYR A 19 10.47 6.90 16.28
CA TYR A 19 9.44 5.91 15.96
C TYR A 19 8.12 6.17 16.67
N GLU A 20 8.19 6.60 17.96
CA GLU A 20 6.97 6.91 18.72
C GLU A 20 6.26 8.14 18.16
N TYR A 21 7.01 9.16 17.76
CA TYR A 21 6.47 10.32 17.08
C TYR A 21 5.76 9.90 15.79
N ASN A 22 6.42 9.08 14.96
CA ASN A 22 5.82 8.60 13.71
C ASN A 22 4.52 7.85 13.98
N LEU A 23 4.50 6.94 14.95
CA LEU A 23 3.30 6.19 15.33
C LEU A 23 2.18 7.11 15.80
N LYS A 24 2.48 8.09 16.66
CA LYS A 24 1.51 9.09 17.14
C LYS A 24 0.91 9.89 15.97
N GLN A 25 1.75 10.30 14.99
CA GLN A 25 1.26 11.01 13.81
C GLN A 25 0.38 10.10 12.93
N VAL A 26 0.78 8.87 12.68
CA VAL A 26 0.00 7.89 11.91
C VAL A 26 -1.36 7.66 12.57
N ILE A 27 -1.41 7.43 13.89
CA ILE A 27 -2.65 7.28 14.65
C ILE A 27 -3.54 8.53 14.52
N LYS A 28 -2.95 9.73 14.68
CA LYS A 28 -3.68 11.00 14.56
C LYS A 28 -4.30 11.16 13.16
N ILE A 29 -3.56 10.85 12.10
CA ILE A 29 -4.05 10.92 10.72
C ILE A 29 -5.21 9.95 10.53
N ILE A 30 -5.05 8.67 10.94
CA ILE A 30 -6.10 7.66 10.80
C ILE A 30 -7.36 8.05 11.56
N THR A 31 -7.22 8.59 12.77
CA THR A 31 -8.36 8.96 13.62
C THR A 31 -9.13 10.14 13.05
N ASN A 32 -8.44 11.13 12.48
CA ASN A 32 -9.03 12.36 11.98
C ASN A 32 -9.52 12.27 10.52
N SER A 33 -9.14 11.22 9.79
CA SER A 33 -9.54 11.06 8.39
C SER A 33 -11.04 10.84 8.23
N SER A 34 -11.59 11.39 7.17
CA SER A 34 -12.96 11.11 6.71
C SER A 34 -13.06 9.98 5.67
N ALA A 35 -11.92 9.35 5.32
CA ALA A 35 -11.86 8.27 4.36
C ALA A 35 -12.32 6.94 4.96
N ASP A 36 -12.84 6.05 4.09
CA ASP A 36 -13.17 4.66 4.46
C ASP A 36 -11.92 3.79 4.59
N PHE A 37 -10.87 4.13 3.84
CA PHE A 37 -9.59 3.43 3.80
C PHE A 37 -8.42 4.40 3.60
N LEU A 38 -7.29 4.15 4.30
CA LEU A 38 -6.05 4.92 4.16
C LEU A 38 -4.89 4.01 3.74
N LEU A 39 -4.03 4.51 2.83
CA LEU A 39 -2.77 3.86 2.48
C LEU A 39 -1.59 4.72 2.90
N PHE A 40 -0.66 4.15 3.66
CA PHE A 40 0.61 4.74 4.05
C PHE A 40 1.77 4.10 3.26
N PRO A 41 2.93 4.80 3.14
CA PRO A 41 4.08 4.29 2.42
C PRO A 41 4.80 3.16 3.17
N GLU A 42 5.76 2.55 2.46
CA GLU A 42 6.59 1.48 3.00
C GLU A 42 7.41 1.96 4.21
N VAL A 43 7.43 1.13 5.27
CA VAL A 43 8.15 1.30 6.54
C VAL A 43 8.00 2.71 7.15
N CYS A 44 6.79 3.26 7.09
CA CYS A 44 6.53 4.64 7.49
C CYS A 44 6.75 4.90 9.00
N LEU A 45 6.78 3.88 9.86
CA LEU A 45 6.99 4.03 11.29
C LEU A 45 8.46 4.15 11.68
N THR A 46 9.36 3.40 11.02
CA THR A 46 10.77 3.30 11.40
C THR A 46 11.73 3.75 10.31
N GLY A 47 11.28 3.78 9.05
CA GLY A 47 12.17 3.79 7.90
C GLY A 47 12.96 2.49 7.81
N PHE A 48 13.89 2.43 6.87
CA PHE A 48 14.91 1.38 6.77
C PHE A 48 16.08 1.73 7.70
N ASP A 49 15.85 1.63 9.02
CA ASP A 49 16.89 1.91 10.04
C ASP A 49 17.74 0.67 10.28
N TYR A 50 18.61 0.34 9.32
CA TYR A 50 19.50 -0.81 9.40
C TYR A 50 20.50 -0.71 10.57
N LYS A 51 20.90 0.50 10.96
CA LYS A 51 21.80 0.71 12.10
C LYS A 51 21.16 0.32 13.43
N ASN A 52 19.86 0.52 13.56
CA ASN A 52 19.06 0.19 14.75
C ASN A 52 18.01 -0.89 14.45
N PHE A 53 18.34 -1.84 13.57
CA PHE A 53 17.38 -2.81 13.04
C PHE A 53 16.68 -3.65 14.13
N LYS A 54 17.44 -4.04 15.18
CA LYS A 54 16.87 -4.72 16.34
C LYS A 54 15.82 -3.86 17.05
N LYS A 55 16.12 -2.57 17.28
CA LYS A 55 15.17 -1.63 17.91
C LYS A 55 13.91 -1.46 17.05
N ALA A 56 14.05 -1.38 15.72
CA ALA A 56 12.92 -1.30 14.80
C ALA A 56 12.01 -2.53 14.89
N ASN A 57 12.60 -3.73 14.96
CA ASN A 57 11.86 -4.99 15.17
C ASN A 57 11.15 -5.03 16.53
N GLU A 58 11.81 -4.64 17.60
CA GLU A 58 11.22 -4.64 18.96
C GLU A 58 10.05 -3.64 19.05
N PHE A 59 10.18 -2.48 18.41
CA PHE A 59 9.15 -1.45 18.36
C PHE A 59 7.86 -1.93 17.67
N SER A 60 7.95 -2.85 16.72
CA SER A 60 6.81 -3.35 15.95
C SER A 60 5.69 -3.90 16.83
N LYS A 61 6.04 -4.64 17.89
CA LYS A 61 5.06 -5.24 18.82
C LYS A 61 4.20 -4.18 19.51
N PHE A 62 4.86 -3.12 19.97
CA PHE A 62 4.15 -1.97 20.55
C PHE A 62 3.27 -1.29 19.50
N ALA A 63 3.83 -0.97 18.33
CA ALA A 63 3.12 -0.27 17.27
C ALA A 63 1.88 -1.05 16.79
N ILE A 64 2.00 -2.36 16.56
CA ILE A 64 0.89 -3.22 16.13
C ILE A 64 -0.23 -3.23 17.18
N ASN A 65 0.11 -3.29 18.46
CA ASN A 65 -0.87 -3.26 19.54
C ASN A 65 -1.64 -1.94 19.58
N GLU A 66 -0.96 -0.80 19.38
CA GLU A 66 -1.61 0.51 19.31
C GLU A 66 -2.49 0.64 18.06
N LEU A 67 -2.01 0.20 16.90
CA LEU A 67 -2.75 0.25 15.64
C LEU A 67 -4.01 -0.63 15.68
N LYS A 68 -3.98 -1.78 16.35
CA LYS A 68 -5.16 -2.66 16.55
C LYS A 68 -6.26 -2.01 17.38
N LYS A 69 -6.01 -0.94 18.11
CA LYS A 69 -7.06 -0.22 18.86
C LYS A 69 -7.95 0.63 17.94
N LEU A 70 -7.49 0.93 16.72
CA LEU A 70 -8.17 1.84 15.80
C LEU A 70 -9.35 1.15 15.10
N ASN A 71 -10.50 1.84 15.07
CA ASN A 71 -11.72 1.36 14.40
C ASN A 71 -11.84 1.92 12.98
N ARG A 72 -10.79 1.74 12.17
CA ARG A 72 -10.67 2.26 10.79
C ARG A 72 -10.00 1.22 9.90
N ALA A 73 -10.25 1.30 8.59
CA ALA A 73 -9.49 0.51 7.63
C ALA A 73 -8.29 1.31 7.13
N PHE A 74 -7.11 0.70 7.20
CA PHE A 74 -5.86 1.28 6.70
C PHE A 74 -4.82 0.19 6.43
N ALA A 75 -3.84 0.53 5.59
CA ALA A 75 -2.70 -0.34 5.31
C ALA A 75 -1.38 0.43 5.35
N LEU A 76 -0.35 -0.25 5.82
CA LEU A 76 1.04 0.21 5.87
C LEU A 76 1.99 -0.98 5.90
N THR A 77 3.30 -0.74 5.83
CA THR A 77 4.25 -1.82 6.10
C THR A 77 5.00 -1.59 7.42
N ILE A 78 5.33 -2.68 8.10
CA ILE A 78 5.98 -2.72 9.42
C ILE A 78 7.13 -3.72 9.39
N ILE A 79 8.28 -3.35 9.97
CA ILE A 79 9.38 -4.28 10.21
C ILE A 79 9.05 -5.11 11.44
N GLU A 80 8.89 -6.41 11.29
CA GLU A 80 8.59 -7.36 12.37
C GLU A 80 9.30 -8.68 12.10
N ASP A 81 9.90 -9.30 13.11
CA ASP A 81 10.60 -10.60 13.03
C ASP A 81 11.56 -10.68 11.82
N ASN A 82 12.34 -9.62 11.61
CA ASN A 82 13.26 -9.44 10.49
C ASN A 82 12.60 -9.57 9.10
N LYS A 83 11.34 -9.22 8.97
CA LYS A 83 10.61 -9.16 7.71
C LYS A 83 9.93 -7.81 7.53
N ASN A 84 9.75 -7.40 6.29
CA ASN A 84 8.98 -6.21 5.91
C ASN A 84 7.55 -6.67 5.62
N TYR A 85 6.65 -6.55 6.60
CA TYR A 85 5.27 -6.99 6.46
C TYR A 85 4.35 -5.89 5.98
N PHE A 86 3.57 -6.15 4.94
CA PHE A 86 2.34 -5.44 4.65
C PHE A 86 1.27 -5.85 5.65
N TYR A 87 0.62 -4.87 6.26
CA TYR A 87 -0.52 -5.04 7.15
C TYR A 87 -1.73 -4.30 6.60
N PHE A 88 -2.87 -4.99 6.57
CA PHE A 88 -4.18 -4.39 6.35
C PHE A 88 -5.03 -4.54 7.60
N PHE A 89 -5.40 -3.42 8.20
CA PHE A 89 -6.24 -3.36 9.39
C PHE A 89 -7.65 -2.93 9.03
N ASP A 90 -8.66 -3.45 9.72
CA ASP A 90 -10.04 -2.92 9.76
C ASP A 90 -10.71 -3.32 11.08
N LYS A 91 -11.49 -2.40 11.68
CA LYS A 91 -12.31 -2.64 12.87
C LYS A 91 -11.55 -3.37 13.99
N LYS A 92 -10.38 -2.85 14.35
CA LYS A 92 -9.50 -3.38 15.40
C LYS A 92 -8.92 -4.78 15.11
N LYS A 93 -8.95 -5.24 13.87
CA LYS A 93 -8.43 -6.54 13.44
C LYS A 93 -7.38 -6.38 12.35
N VAL A 94 -6.45 -7.33 12.30
CA VAL A 94 -5.62 -7.57 11.11
C VAL A 94 -6.43 -8.42 10.17
N ILE A 95 -6.76 -7.89 9.01
CA ILE A 95 -7.52 -8.58 7.97
C ILE A 95 -6.56 -9.39 7.09
N HIS A 96 -5.39 -8.81 6.78
CA HIS A 96 -4.36 -9.45 5.98
C HIS A 96 -2.97 -9.04 6.47
N LYS A 97 -2.03 -9.99 6.40
CA LYS A 97 -0.62 -9.80 6.71
C LYS A 97 0.20 -10.63 5.74
N ARG A 98 1.17 -10.02 5.05
CA ARG A 98 2.10 -10.71 4.14
C ARG A 98 3.47 -10.06 4.20
N ALA A 99 4.52 -10.87 4.31
CA ALA A 99 5.88 -10.36 4.23
C ALA A 99 6.34 -10.18 2.77
N LYS A 100 7.17 -9.18 2.54
CA LYS A 100 7.78 -8.88 1.23
C LYS A 100 8.59 -10.05 0.71
N TYR A 101 8.33 -10.46 -0.52
CA TYR A 101 9.03 -11.57 -1.16
C TYR A 101 10.27 -11.10 -1.93
N ASN A 102 10.15 -10.06 -2.77
CA ASN A 102 11.24 -9.55 -3.58
C ASN A 102 11.97 -8.41 -2.85
N LEU A 103 13.06 -8.73 -2.21
CA LEU A 103 13.91 -7.77 -1.48
C LEU A 103 14.79 -6.98 -2.44
N PHE A 104 15.02 -5.69 -2.15
CA PHE A 104 15.82 -4.77 -2.95
C PHE A 104 17.07 -4.29 -2.22
N GLY A 105 18.23 -4.34 -2.90
CA GLY A 105 19.47 -3.78 -2.39
C GLY A 105 19.86 -4.34 -1.03
N GLU A 106 20.14 -3.46 -0.08
CA GLU A 106 20.57 -3.75 1.30
C GLU A 106 19.50 -4.52 2.12
N GLU A 107 18.23 -4.50 1.67
CA GLU A 107 17.21 -5.34 2.30
C GLU A 107 17.60 -6.82 2.36
N LYS A 108 18.35 -7.31 1.35
CA LYS A 108 18.79 -8.72 1.26
C LYS A 108 19.73 -9.14 2.38
N GLU A 109 20.38 -8.19 3.03
CA GLU A 109 21.33 -8.43 4.13
C GLU A 109 20.62 -8.45 5.50
N HIS A 110 19.45 -7.81 5.59
CA HIS A 110 18.75 -7.59 6.86
C HIS A 110 17.44 -8.33 6.98
N PHE A 111 16.69 -8.46 5.88
CA PHE A 111 15.36 -9.08 5.92
C PHE A 111 15.36 -10.53 5.48
N VAL A 112 14.48 -11.30 6.11
CA VAL A 112 14.10 -12.63 5.67
C VAL A 112 13.02 -12.52 4.59
N VAL A 113 13.19 -13.29 3.51
CA VAL A 113 12.22 -13.37 2.40
C VAL A 113 10.85 -13.85 2.91
N GLY A 114 9.80 -13.22 2.43
CA GLY A 114 8.43 -13.55 2.76
C GLY A 114 7.73 -14.45 1.75
N GLU A 115 6.43 -14.26 1.59
CA GLU A 115 5.57 -15.03 0.70
C GLU A 115 5.29 -14.26 -0.60
N LYS A 116 5.07 -14.99 -1.71
CA LYS A 116 4.67 -14.37 -2.98
C LYS A 116 3.35 -13.61 -2.83
N PRO A 117 3.23 -12.45 -3.51
CA PRO A 117 1.98 -11.70 -3.50
C PRO A 117 0.77 -12.52 -3.94
N ASP A 118 -0.35 -12.32 -3.24
CA ASP A 118 -1.63 -12.98 -3.47
C ASP A 118 -2.82 -12.01 -3.35
N ILE A 119 -4.03 -12.52 -3.55
CA ILE A 119 -5.28 -11.77 -3.40
C ILE A 119 -5.93 -12.17 -2.08
N PHE A 120 -6.41 -11.19 -1.32
CA PHE A 120 -7.26 -11.37 -0.14
C PHE A 120 -8.59 -10.67 -0.29
N GLU A 121 -9.54 -10.97 0.57
CA GLU A 121 -10.87 -10.36 0.55
C GLU A 121 -11.07 -9.37 1.70
N TRP A 122 -11.72 -8.25 1.38
CA TRP A 122 -12.16 -7.26 2.35
C TRP A 122 -13.48 -6.64 1.91
N ARG A 123 -14.52 -6.75 2.74
CA ARG A 123 -15.89 -6.23 2.45
C ARG A 123 -16.43 -6.68 1.09
N GLY A 124 -16.12 -7.91 0.67
CA GLY A 124 -16.50 -8.46 -0.64
C GLY A 124 -15.68 -7.93 -1.82
N LEU A 125 -14.62 -7.16 -1.58
CA LEU A 125 -13.65 -6.70 -2.59
C LEU A 125 -12.45 -7.65 -2.62
N LYS A 126 -11.98 -7.96 -3.82
CA LYS A 126 -10.72 -8.67 -4.07
C LYS A 126 -9.59 -7.66 -4.07
N ILE A 127 -8.68 -7.78 -3.12
CA ILE A 127 -7.55 -6.85 -2.92
C ILE A 127 -6.24 -7.58 -3.09
N ALA A 128 -5.32 -7.00 -3.88
CA ALA A 128 -3.93 -7.43 -3.98
C ALA A 128 -3.01 -6.35 -3.40
N ASN A 129 -1.75 -6.71 -3.08
CA ASN A 129 -0.74 -5.75 -2.70
C ASN A 129 0.63 -6.09 -3.28
N LEU A 130 1.40 -5.04 -3.60
CA LEU A 130 2.80 -5.12 -4.01
C LEU A 130 3.61 -4.16 -3.15
N ILE A 131 4.59 -4.67 -2.42
CA ILE A 131 5.44 -3.84 -1.57
C ILE A 131 6.60 -3.30 -2.40
N CYS A 132 6.56 -2.00 -2.74
CA CYS A 132 7.68 -1.24 -3.32
C CYS A 132 8.30 -1.90 -4.56
N PHE A 133 9.45 -2.57 -4.42
CA PHE A 133 10.20 -3.20 -5.50
C PHE A 133 9.42 -4.32 -6.19
N GLU A 134 8.49 -4.97 -5.51
CA GLU A 134 7.63 -6.02 -6.08
C GLU A 134 6.81 -5.53 -7.28
N LEU A 135 6.57 -4.22 -7.38
CA LEU A 135 5.91 -3.60 -8.53
C LEU A 135 6.61 -3.90 -9.88
N ARG A 136 7.91 -4.24 -9.89
CA ARG A 136 8.65 -4.56 -11.12
C ARG A 136 8.41 -5.96 -11.66
N PHE A 137 7.78 -6.83 -10.89
CA PHE A 137 7.61 -8.25 -11.20
C PHE A 137 6.25 -8.48 -11.85
N ILE A 138 6.22 -8.41 -13.18
CA ILE A 138 4.98 -8.47 -13.99
C ILE A 138 4.23 -9.80 -13.87
N GLU A 139 4.91 -10.88 -13.47
CA GLU A 139 4.29 -12.17 -13.20
C GLU A 139 3.24 -12.12 -12.07
N TYR A 140 3.31 -11.15 -11.18
CA TYR A 140 2.26 -10.92 -10.18
C TYR A 140 1.06 -10.20 -10.77
N TRP A 141 1.28 -9.32 -11.75
CA TRP A 141 0.18 -8.58 -12.39
C TRP A 141 -0.79 -9.53 -13.06
N GLU A 142 -0.26 -10.59 -13.71
CA GLU A 142 -1.11 -11.61 -14.35
C GLU A 142 -2.04 -12.29 -13.32
N LYS A 143 -1.53 -12.59 -12.12
CA LYS A 143 -2.31 -13.17 -11.02
C LYS A 143 -3.35 -12.20 -10.45
N PHE A 144 -3.13 -10.90 -10.61
CA PHE A 144 -4.01 -9.87 -10.05
C PHE A 144 -5.12 -9.43 -11.00
N LYS A 145 -5.16 -9.96 -12.21
CA LYS A 145 -6.29 -9.74 -13.12
C LYS A 145 -7.60 -10.09 -12.42
N GLY A 146 -8.54 -9.15 -12.45
CA GLY A 146 -9.83 -9.32 -11.75
C GLY A 146 -9.83 -8.90 -10.28
N ALA A 147 -8.71 -8.43 -9.69
CA ALA A 147 -8.74 -7.73 -8.42
C ALA A 147 -9.55 -6.43 -8.54
N ASP A 148 -10.28 -6.08 -7.48
CA ASP A 148 -10.99 -4.80 -7.42
C ASP A 148 -10.02 -3.66 -7.14
N LEU A 149 -9.07 -3.89 -6.20
CA LEU A 149 -8.05 -2.93 -5.77
C LEU A 149 -6.66 -3.57 -5.75
N ILE A 150 -5.64 -2.80 -6.14
CA ILE A 150 -4.24 -3.18 -5.92
C ILE A 150 -3.54 -2.05 -5.14
N LEU A 151 -2.94 -2.40 -4.01
CA LEU A 151 -2.31 -1.46 -3.08
C LEU A 151 -0.78 -1.52 -3.23
N VAL A 152 -0.14 -0.36 -3.41
CA VAL A 152 1.31 -0.28 -3.65
C VAL A 152 1.96 0.70 -2.68
N PRO A 153 2.19 0.31 -1.40
CA PRO A 153 3.02 1.08 -0.48
C PRO A 153 4.49 1.02 -0.91
N ALA A 154 5.17 2.16 -0.95
CA ALA A 154 6.51 2.24 -1.51
C ALA A 154 7.43 3.27 -0.85
N ARG A 155 8.75 3.10 -1.09
CA ARG A 155 9.81 4.06 -0.78
C ARG A 155 10.83 4.09 -1.93
N TRP A 156 10.39 4.56 -3.08
CA TRP A 156 11.22 4.70 -4.28
C TRP A 156 12.00 6.00 -4.26
N GLY A 157 13.31 5.91 -4.51
CA GLY A 157 14.18 7.07 -4.61
C GLY A 157 13.80 8.00 -5.77
N LYS A 158 14.14 9.29 -5.61
CA LYS A 158 13.81 10.37 -6.53
C LYS A 158 14.15 10.07 -8.00
N GLU A 159 15.30 9.44 -8.28
CA GLU A 159 15.76 9.13 -9.63
C GLU A 159 14.86 8.09 -10.34
N ARG A 160 14.10 7.34 -9.60
CA ARG A 160 13.22 6.28 -10.13
C ARG A 160 11.74 6.60 -10.01
N ILE A 161 11.38 7.83 -9.68
CA ILE A 161 9.96 8.20 -9.47
C ILE A 161 9.15 8.08 -10.75
N GLU A 162 9.72 8.36 -11.91
CA GLU A 162 9.02 8.20 -13.20
C GLU A 162 8.78 6.72 -13.53
N HIS A 163 9.70 5.82 -13.15
CA HIS A 163 9.44 4.38 -13.25
C HIS A 163 8.27 3.97 -12.36
N PHE A 164 8.20 4.50 -11.12
CA PHE A 164 7.11 4.20 -10.20
C PHE A 164 5.76 4.63 -10.76
N LYS A 165 5.67 5.84 -11.30
CA LYS A 165 4.47 6.36 -11.97
C LYS A 165 4.04 5.49 -13.15
N THR A 166 4.98 5.23 -14.06
CA THR A 166 4.74 4.44 -15.28
C THR A 166 4.27 3.02 -14.95
N LEU A 167 4.95 2.34 -14.02
CA LEU A 167 4.60 0.98 -13.64
C LEU A 167 3.23 0.89 -12.95
N ASN A 168 2.85 1.85 -12.10
CA ASN A 168 1.52 1.86 -11.50
C ASN A 168 0.42 2.09 -12.55
N LYS A 169 0.64 2.97 -13.54
CA LYS A 169 -0.30 3.15 -14.66
C LYS A 169 -0.40 1.88 -15.50
N ALA A 170 0.74 1.26 -15.83
CA ALA A 170 0.78 0.01 -16.59
C ALA A 170 0.09 -1.15 -15.82
N LEU A 171 0.30 -1.23 -14.51
CA LEU A 171 -0.39 -2.20 -13.64
C LEU A 171 -1.91 -2.02 -13.71
N ALA A 172 -2.40 -0.79 -13.57
CA ALA A 172 -3.83 -0.49 -13.64
C ALA A 172 -4.43 -0.88 -14.98
N LEU A 173 -3.76 -0.53 -16.10
CA LEU A 173 -4.17 -0.86 -17.46
C LEU A 173 -4.20 -2.38 -17.70
N SER A 174 -3.12 -3.09 -17.32
CA SER A 174 -2.96 -4.52 -17.62
C SER A 174 -3.87 -5.42 -16.78
N THR A 175 -4.22 -4.99 -15.56
CA THR A 175 -5.10 -5.74 -14.65
C THR A 175 -6.56 -5.27 -14.70
N GLN A 176 -6.82 -4.11 -15.29
CA GLN A 176 -8.11 -3.41 -15.26
C GLN A 176 -8.66 -3.26 -13.84
N SER A 177 -7.77 -2.92 -12.91
CA SER A 177 -8.05 -2.77 -11.48
C SER A 177 -7.86 -1.31 -11.06
N GLN A 178 -8.51 -0.91 -9.96
CA GLN A 178 -8.12 0.33 -9.27
C GLN A 178 -6.74 0.12 -8.63
N VAL A 179 -5.79 1.01 -8.90
CA VAL A 179 -4.46 0.98 -8.26
C VAL A 179 -4.31 2.17 -7.34
N ILE A 180 -4.01 1.91 -6.07
CA ILE A 180 -3.73 2.93 -5.07
C ILE A 180 -2.27 2.80 -4.68
N CYS A 181 -1.45 3.79 -5.03
CA CYS A 181 -0.04 3.78 -4.70
C CYS A 181 0.35 4.97 -3.80
N CYS A 182 1.33 4.74 -2.93
CA CYS A 182 1.82 5.72 -1.98
C CYS A 182 3.33 5.60 -1.82
N ASN A 183 4.07 6.68 -2.12
CA ASN A 183 5.52 6.74 -1.93
C ASN A 183 5.88 7.60 -0.72
N SER A 184 6.98 7.24 -0.04
CA SER A 184 7.47 8.00 1.11
C SER A 184 7.91 9.42 0.72
N ALA A 185 7.47 10.42 1.49
CA ALA A 185 7.89 11.81 1.29
C ALA A 185 9.36 12.07 1.65
N ASN A 186 10.06 11.12 2.30
CA ASN A 186 11.49 11.21 2.53
C ASN A 186 12.29 11.16 1.23
N GLU A 187 11.74 10.49 0.21
CA GLU A 187 12.36 10.33 -1.10
C GLU A 187 11.77 11.35 -2.09
N LYS A 188 10.56 11.08 -2.55
CA LYS A 188 9.77 11.96 -3.40
C LYS A 188 8.31 11.76 -3.08
N SER A 189 7.68 12.80 -2.53
CA SER A 189 6.24 12.79 -2.27
C SER A 189 5.48 12.52 -3.56
N TYR A 190 4.85 11.38 -3.65
CA TYR A 190 4.00 10.98 -4.76
C TYR A 190 3.08 9.84 -4.33
N GLY A 191 1.83 9.97 -4.64
CA GLY A 191 0.85 8.91 -4.60
C GLY A 191 -0.11 9.05 -5.76
N ALA A 192 -0.87 8.02 -6.05
CA ALA A 192 -1.92 8.10 -7.04
C ALA A 192 -3.05 7.13 -6.72
N ILE A 193 -4.23 7.47 -7.22
CA ILE A 193 -5.43 6.66 -7.19
C ILE A 193 -5.87 6.56 -8.64
N LEU A 194 -5.60 5.40 -9.27
CA LEU A 194 -5.77 5.16 -10.70
C LEU A 194 -6.90 4.17 -10.93
N ASP A 195 -7.68 4.37 -11.99
CA ASP A 195 -8.66 3.38 -12.46
C ASP A 195 -8.07 2.41 -13.49
N GLY A 196 -8.87 1.46 -13.97
CA GLY A 196 -8.44 0.48 -14.97
C GLY A 196 -8.08 1.06 -16.35
N TRP A 197 -8.27 2.37 -16.59
CA TRP A 197 -7.72 3.09 -17.75
C TRP A 197 -6.34 3.69 -17.47
N GLY A 198 -5.79 3.51 -16.28
CA GLY A 198 -4.55 4.17 -15.86
C GLY A 198 -4.71 5.68 -15.62
N GLU A 199 -5.95 6.16 -15.55
CA GLU A 199 -6.30 7.55 -15.28
C GLU A 199 -6.71 7.73 -13.82
N GLY A 200 -6.57 8.96 -13.29
CA GLY A 200 -6.99 9.24 -11.93
C GLY A 200 -6.36 10.46 -11.30
N VAL A 201 -6.28 10.45 -9.98
CA VAL A 201 -5.78 11.58 -9.18
C VAL A 201 -4.37 11.29 -8.73
N GLU A 202 -3.44 12.20 -9.04
CA GLU A 202 -2.09 12.21 -8.47
C GLU A 202 -2.07 13.06 -7.19
N VAL A 203 -1.42 12.54 -6.15
CA VAL A 203 -1.27 13.17 -4.84
C VAL A 203 0.21 13.49 -4.63
N THR A 204 0.60 14.75 -4.83
CA THR A 204 1.98 15.23 -4.63
C THR A 204 2.16 15.99 -3.33
N SER A 205 1.05 16.36 -2.66
CA SER A 205 0.99 16.94 -1.32
C SER A 205 1.13 15.87 -0.24
N PHE A 206 0.98 16.28 1.02
CA PHE A 206 1.04 15.39 2.19
C PHE A 206 0.00 14.26 2.11
N SER A 207 -1.24 14.57 1.79
CA SER A 207 -2.29 13.57 1.53
C SER A 207 -3.32 14.05 0.52
N GLY A 208 -4.07 13.11 -0.03
CA GLY A 208 -5.20 13.38 -0.90
C GLY A 208 -6.29 12.34 -0.73
N ILE A 209 -7.53 12.80 -0.72
CA ILE A 209 -8.73 11.96 -0.58
C ILE A 209 -9.50 11.97 -1.88
N THR A 210 -9.90 10.80 -2.34
CA THR A 210 -10.74 10.63 -3.54
C THR A 210 -11.78 9.54 -3.32
N GLN A 211 -12.89 9.64 -4.06
CA GLN A 211 -13.92 8.61 -4.07
C GLN A 211 -13.71 7.69 -5.27
N LEU A 212 -13.50 6.39 -5.01
CA LEU A 212 -13.43 5.37 -6.04
C LEU A 212 -14.82 5.02 -6.55
N ASP A 213 -14.93 4.84 -7.86
CA ASP A 213 -16.07 4.20 -8.51
C ASP A 213 -15.67 2.77 -8.91
N LEU A 214 -16.04 1.81 -8.08
CA LEU A 214 -15.71 0.40 -8.31
C LEU A 214 -16.47 -0.21 -9.50
N GLU A 215 -17.62 0.34 -9.88
CA GLU A 215 -18.34 -0.08 -11.08
C GLU A 215 -17.60 0.28 -12.37
N LYS A 216 -16.74 1.32 -12.33
CA LYS A 216 -15.94 1.71 -13.49
C LYS A 216 -15.07 0.56 -14.00
N ASN A 217 -14.48 -0.24 -13.09
CA ASN A 217 -13.71 -1.42 -13.48
C ASN A 217 -14.57 -2.44 -14.24
N ASN A 218 -15.80 -2.69 -13.79
CA ASN A 218 -16.70 -3.62 -14.46
C ASN A 218 -17.10 -3.12 -15.86
N LYS A 219 -17.31 -1.81 -16.02
CA LYS A 219 -17.59 -1.19 -17.34
C LYS A 219 -16.39 -1.31 -18.28
N ILE A 220 -15.16 -1.12 -17.74
CA ILE A 220 -13.91 -1.27 -18.52
C ILE A 220 -13.74 -2.71 -18.98
N ARG A 221 -13.90 -3.70 -18.09
CA ARG A 221 -13.79 -5.14 -18.39
C ARG A 221 -14.79 -5.60 -19.43
N LYS A 222 -16.03 -5.07 -19.41
CA LYS A 222 -17.04 -5.34 -20.45
C LYS A 222 -16.68 -4.75 -21.80
N LYS A 223 -15.99 -3.62 -21.83
CA LYS A 223 -15.60 -2.91 -23.06
C LYS A 223 -14.32 -3.48 -23.69
N LEU A 224 -13.36 -3.85 -22.85
CA LEU A 224 -12.06 -4.39 -23.26
C LEU A 224 -11.89 -5.77 -22.59
N ASP A 225 -12.33 -6.81 -23.29
CA ASP A 225 -12.14 -8.18 -22.80
C ASP A 225 -10.67 -8.61 -22.96
N ILE A 226 -9.98 -8.77 -21.84
CA ILE A 226 -8.61 -9.31 -21.76
C ILE A 226 -8.58 -10.66 -21.03
N GLY A 227 -9.72 -11.38 -20.99
CA GLY A 227 -9.87 -12.67 -20.35
C GLY A 227 -10.07 -12.60 -18.84
N ILE A 228 -10.50 -11.47 -18.28
CA ILE A 228 -10.89 -11.34 -16.86
C ILE A 228 -12.34 -11.79 -16.73
N LYS A 229 -12.55 -12.87 -15.96
CA LYS A 229 -13.88 -13.43 -15.66
C LYS A 229 -14.43 -12.92 -14.33
#